data_078e37cd14b35b797e9742408a2eaac9
#
_entry.id   078e37cd14b35b797e9742408a2eaac9
#
_cell.length_a   1.000
_cell.length_b   1.000
_cell.length_c   1.000
_cell.angle_alpha   90.00
_cell.angle_beta   90.00
_cell.angle_gamma   90.00
#
_symmetry.space_group_name_H-M   'P 1'
#
loop_
_entity.id
_entity.type
_entity.pdbx_description
1 polymer ?
#
loop_
_entity_poly.entity_id
_entity_poly.type
_entity_poly.pdbx_seq_one_letter_code
_entity_poly.pdbx_strand_id
1 'polypeptide(L)'
;MVFGSIFSIANGFSLIFYARPLKDLINAYKPNYDFQTQVDNIAAAAHGFLMNGILVFLSCALMNISWTIASQRQLVKLRKLYYRSLLIQELQWYDRNKPEEICGDMYVQTQRAQNALVESMTSMLTCLSMSIGSIIVSFFLGWRLALVLNSYIPVVVVLNYLRSKYNTKAKNATSDLTAKLNGNVFEVF
;
A
#
# COMPACT_ATOMS: atom_id res chain seq x y z
N MET A 1 10.19 -12.73 -1.25
CA MET A 1 10.17 -11.36 -0.69
C MET A 1 11.14 -10.43 -1.38
N VAL A 2 12.41 -10.77 -1.55
CA VAL A 2 13.42 -9.88 -2.17
C VAL A 2 12.97 -9.37 -3.55
N PHE A 3 12.51 -10.25 -4.43
CA PHE A 3 11.99 -9.84 -5.75
C PHE A 3 10.78 -8.89 -5.65
N GLY A 4 9.84 -9.19 -4.75
CA GLY A 4 8.68 -8.31 -4.52
C GLY A 4 9.09 -6.91 -4.04
N SER A 5 10.09 -6.81 -3.15
CA SER A 5 10.62 -5.52 -2.69
C SER A 5 11.30 -4.74 -3.82
N ILE A 6 12.09 -5.41 -4.68
CA ILE A 6 12.73 -4.77 -5.85
C ILE A 6 11.68 -4.19 -6.80
N PHE A 7 10.63 -4.97 -7.12
CA PHE A 7 9.55 -4.50 -7.99
C PHE A 7 8.70 -3.40 -7.33
N SER A 8 8.50 -3.43 -5.99
CA SER A 8 7.83 -2.32 -5.28
C SER A 8 8.63 -1.02 -5.38
N ILE A 9 9.95 -1.10 -5.25
CA ILE A 9 10.85 0.04 -5.39
C ILE A 9 10.80 0.56 -6.83
N ALA A 10 10.90 -0.32 -7.82
CA ALA A 10 10.83 0.05 -9.24
C ALA A 10 9.49 0.71 -9.59
N ASN A 11 8.38 0.21 -9.04
CA ASN A 11 7.05 0.80 -9.21
C ASN A 11 6.96 2.21 -8.62
N GLY A 12 7.50 2.42 -7.41
CA GLY A 12 7.55 3.74 -6.78
C GLY A 12 8.34 4.76 -7.60
N PHE A 13 9.48 4.35 -8.16
CA PHE A 13 10.28 5.20 -9.05
C PHE A 13 9.59 5.46 -10.40
N SER A 14 8.89 4.49 -10.97
CA SER A 14 8.25 4.65 -12.29
C SER A 14 7.17 5.73 -12.30
N LEU A 15 6.48 5.93 -11.17
CA LEU A 15 5.50 7.02 -11.02
C LEU A 15 6.13 8.42 -11.17
N ILE A 16 7.40 8.58 -10.82
CA ILE A 16 8.11 9.85 -10.93
C ILE A 16 8.37 10.22 -12.40
N PHE A 17 8.50 9.22 -13.27
CA PHE A 17 8.71 9.43 -14.69
C PHE A 17 7.51 10.09 -15.41
N TYR A 18 6.31 10.10 -14.79
CA TYR A 18 5.17 10.87 -15.31
C TYR A 18 5.42 12.39 -15.34
N ALA A 19 6.37 12.89 -14.56
CA ALA A 19 6.71 14.32 -14.57
C ALA A 19 7.28 14.79 -15.91
N ARG A 20 7.97 13.93 -16.68
CA ARG A 20 8.54 14.28 -17.99
C ARG A 20 7.47 14.54 -19.04
N PRO A 21 6.58 13.59 -19.40
CA PRO A 21 5.56 13.86 -20.41
C PRO A 21 4.57 14.96 -19.96
N LEU A 22 4.35 15.13 -18.64
CA LEU A 22 3.57 16.25 -18.13
C LEU A 22 4.23 17.61 -18.43
N LYS A 23 5.54 17.71 -18.23
CA LYS A 23 6.32 18.91 -18.59
C LYS A 23 6.23 19.21 -20.09
N ASP A 24 6.34 18.17 -20.93
CA ASP A 24 6.29 18.31 -22.39
C ASP A 24 4.89 18.75 -22.84
N LEU A 25 3.83 18.22 -22.22
CA LEU A 25 2.46 18.66 -22.44
C LEU A 25 2.26 20.14 -22.07
N ILE A 26 2.72 20.56 -20.90
CA ILE A 26 2.62 21.97 -20.46
C ILE A 26 3.39 22.89 -21.39
N ASN A 27 4.57 22.47 -21.85
CA ASN A 27 5.37 23.27 -22.79
C ASN A 27 4.73 23.37 -24.18
N ALA A 28 3.96 22.35 -24.61
CA ALA A 28 3.24 22.39 -25.88
C ALA A 28 2.15 23.47 -25.92
N TYR A 29 1.60 23.85 -24.76
CA TYR A 29 0.57 24.90 -24.66
C TYR A 29 1.12 26.33 -24.61
N LYS A 30 2.43 26.56 -24.82
CA LYS A 30 2.97 27.92 -24.86
C LYS A 30 2.48 28.68 -26.10
N PRO A 31 2.03 29.94 -25.96
CA PRO A 31 1.39 30.71 -27.03
C PRO A 31 2.30 31.11 -28.20
N ASN A 32 3.60 30.78 -28.12
CA ASN A 32 4.61 31.14 -29.13
C ASN A 32 4.85 30.07 -30.20
N TYR A 33 4.11 28.96 -30.22
CA TYR A 33 4.30 27.89 -31.20
C TYR A 33 3.21 27.93 -32.28
N ASP A 34 3.60 27.63 -33.50
CA ASP A 34 2.69 27.41 -34.62
C ASP A 34 1.80 26.19 -34.34
N PHE A 35 0.55 26.23 -34.82
CA PHE A 35 -0.46 25.19 -34.57
C PHE A 35 0.04 23.77 -34.88
N GLN A 36 0.78 23.61 -35.99
CA GLN A 36 1.34 22.30 -36.38
C GLN A 36 2.36 21.79 -35.34
N THR A 37 3.24 22.66 -34.86
CA THR A 37 4.25 22.36 -33.85
C THR A 37 3.61 22.00 -32.49
N GLN A 38 2.49 22.63 -32.14
CA GLN A 38 1.73 22.29 -30.94
C GLN A 38 1.14 20.87 -31.03
N VAL A 39 0.53 20.51 -32.17
CA VAL A 39 -0.03 19.18 -32.39
C VAL A 39 1.07 18.11 -32.27
N ASP A 40 2.22 18.30 -32.90
CA ASP A 40 3.34 17.36 -32.84
C ASP A 40 3.89 17.19 -31.40
N ASN A 41 4.00 18.27 -30.64
CA ASN A 41 4.45 18.22 -29.25
C ASN A 41 3.42 17.50 -28.34
N ILE A 42 2.14 17.71 -28.57
CA ILE A 42 1.07 17.00 -27.87
C ILE A 42 1.09 15.49 -28.19
N ALA A 43 1.30 15.14 -29.46
CA ALA A 43 1.42 13.74 -29.88
C ALA A 43 2.64 13.06 -29.24
N ALA A 44 3.78 13.75 -29.17
CA ALA A 44 4.99 13.26 -28.49
C ALA A 44 4.76 13.06 -26.99
N ALA A 45 4.07 13.98 -26.31
CA ALA A 45 3.70 13.86 -24.92
C ALA A 45 2.74 12.68 -24.70
N ALA A 46 1.75 12.48 -25.58
CA ALA A 46 0.82 11.35 -25.53
C ALA A 46 1.54 10.00 -25.66
N HIS A 47 2.52 9.89 -26.56
CA HIS A 47 3.38 8.70 -26.66
C HIS A 47 4.19 8.47 -25.39
N GLY A 48 4.72 9.52 -24.78
CA GLY A 48 5.41 9.45 -23.49
C GLY A 48 4.53 8.91 -22.36
N PHE A 49 3.27 9.35 -22.29
CA PHE A 49 2.30 8.82 -21.31
C PHE A 49 1.97 7.35 -21.56
N LEU A 50 1.74 6.95 -22.82
CA LEU A 50 1.46 5.55 -23.16
C LEU A 50 2.61 4.62 -22.80
N MET A 51 3.85 4.96 -23.16
CA MET A 51 5.02 4.15 -22.85
C MET A 51 5.23 4.03 -21.34
N ASN A 52 5.10 5.13 -20.61
CA ASN A 52 5.21 5.12 -19.16
C ASN A 52 4.05 4.32 -18.52
N GLY A 53 2.84 4.44 -19.02
CA GLY A 53 1.68 3.65 -18.57
C GLY A 53 1.90 2.14 -18.71
N ILE A 54 2.42 1.69 -19.85
CA ILE A 54 2.76 0.27 -20.06
C ILE A 54 3.84 -0.18 -19.07
N LEU A 55 4.87 0.62 -18.84
CA LEU A 55 5.96 0.30 -17.93
C LEU A 55 5.46 0.17 -16.48
N VAL A 56 4.61 1.11 -16.04
CA VAL A 56 3.98 1.07 -14.70
C VAL A 56 3.07 -0.15 -14.56
N PHE A 57 2.27 -0.45 -15.58
CA PHE A 57 1.39 -1.62 -15.59
C PHE A 57 2.17 -2.93 -15.42
N LEU A 58 3.24 -3.12 -16.20
CA LEU A 58 4.10 -4.30 -16.10
C LEU A 58 4.78 -4.39 -14.73
N SER A 59 5.32 -3.29 -14.22
CA SER A 59 5.95 -3.24 -12.90
C SER A 59 4.96 -3.58 -11.79
N CYS A 60 3.74 -3.06 -11.86
CA CYS A 60 2.68 -3.32 -10.90
C CYS A 60 2.23 -4.79 -10.94
N ALA A 61 2.06 -5.37 -12.13
CA ALA A 61 1.70 -6.77 -12.29
C ALA A 61 2.77 -7.70 -11.70
N LEU A 62 4.04 -7.47 -12.02
CA LEU A 62 5.16 -8.27 -11.50
C LEU A 62 5.31 -8.14 -9.98
N MET A 63 5.11 -6.93 -9.44
CA MET A 63 5.08 -6.67 -8.01
C MET A 63 3.99 -7.50 -7.31
N ASN A 64 2.75 -7.42 -7.78
CA ASN A 64 1.62 -8.13 -7.18
C ASN A 64 1.79 -9.65 -7.24
N ILE A 65 2.23 -10.19 -8.38
CA ILE A 65 2.51 -11.62 -8.54
C ILE A 65 3.59 -12.07 -7.55
N SER A 66 4.69 -11.33 -7.45
CA SER A 66 5.81 -11.67 -6.58
C SER A 66 5.42 -11.67 -5.10
N TRP A 67 4.65 -10.67 -4.66
CA TRP A 67 4.16 -10.60 -3.28
C TRP A 67 3.14 -11.68 -2.97
N THR A 68 2.22 -11.98 -3.89
CA THR A 68 1.23 -13.04 -3.73
C THR A 68 1.90 -14.41 -3.56
N ILE A 69 2.87 -14.75 -4.40
CA ILE A 69 3.61 -16.01 -4.29
C ILE A 69 4.38 -16.08 -2.97
N ALA A 70 5.03 -14.98 -2.56
CA ALA A 70 5.78 -14.94 -1.31
C ALA A 70 4.88 -15.12 -0.09
N SER A 71 3.71 -14.48 -0.08
CA SER A 71 2.75 -14.56 1.02
C SER A 71 2.12 -15.94 1.13
N GLN A 72 1.78 -16.59 0.00
CA GLN A 72 1.25 -17.96 -0.02
C GLN A 72 2.24 -18.95 0.63
N ARG A 73 3.52 -18.84 0.32
CA ARG A 73 4.54 -19.69 0.95
C ARG A 73 4.63 -19.49 2.47
N GLN A 74 4.47 -18.26 2.93
CA GLN A 74 4.47 -17.96 4.37
C GLN A 74 3.20 -18.46 5.05
N LEU A 75 2.04 -18.31 4.42
CA LEU A 75 0.78 -18.80 4.92
C LEU A 75 0.81 -20.32 5.14
N VAL A 76 1.35 -21.08 4.19
CA VAL A 76 1.50 -22.54 4.33
C VAL A 76 2.39 -22.89 5.53
N LYS A 77 3.48 -22.15 5.75
CA LYS A 77 4.33 -22.36 6.93
C LYS A 77 3.60 -22.04 8.24
N LEU A 78 2.86 -20.93 8.27
CA LEU A 78 2.08 -20.52 9.43
C LEU A 78 1.01 -21.58 9.78
N ARG A 79 0.28 -22.07 8.77
CA ARG A 79 -0.72 -23.14 8.97
C ARG A 79 -0.08 -24.43 9.50
N LYS A 80 1.07 -24.83 8.97
CA LYS A 80 1.79 -26.02 9.47
C LYS A 80 2.19 -25.87 10.93
N LEU A 81 2.69 -24.71 11.35
CA LEU A 81 3.03 -24.45 12.75
C LEU A 81 1.81 -24.48 13.65
N TYR A 82 0.70 -23.89 13.18
CA TYR A 82 -0.54 -23.89 13.92
C TYR A 82 -1.10 -25.31 14.10
N TYR A 83 -1.17 -26.10 13.03
CA TYR A 83 -1.59 -27.51 13.12
C TYR A 83 -0.71 -28.33 14.05
N ARG A 84 0.61 -28.12 13.98
CA ARG A 84 1.54 -28.78 14.90
C ARG A 84 1.26 -28.42 16.36
N SER A 85 0.98 -27.15 16.63
CA SER A 85 0.62 -26.68 17.98
C SER A 85 -0.68 -27.29 18.47
N LEU A 86 -1.68 -27.43 17.59
CA LEU A 86 -2.94 -28.11 17.94
C LEU A 86 -2.73 -29.58 18.27
N LEU A 87 -1.96 -30.31 17.47
CA LEU A 87 -1.74 -31.76 17.67
C LEU A 87 -0.97 -32.11 18.95
N ILE A 88 -0.31 -31.14 19.57
CA ILE A 88 0.43 -31.34 20.84
C ILE A 88 -0.44 -31.05 22.06
N GLN A 89 -1.64 -30.50 21.88
CA GLN A 89 -2.56 -30.19 22.98
C GLN A 89 -3.11 -31.46 23.64
N GLU A 90 -3.39 -31.36 24.93
CA GLU A 90 -3.98 -32.45 25.72
C GLU A 90 -5.44 -32.70 25.34
N LEU A 91 -5.89 -33.94 25.50
CA LEU A 91 -7.25 -34.36 25.15
C LEU A 91 -8.32 -33.54 25.92
N GLN A 92 -8.05 -33.19 27.16
CA GLN A 92 -8.91 -32.36 28.00
C GLN A 92 -9.13 -30.95 27.44
N TRP A 93 -8.18 -30.43 26.66
CA TRP A 93 -8.33 -29.15 25.96
C TRP A 93 -9.37 -29.24 24.83
N TYR A 94 -9.40 -30.39 24.11
CA TYR A 94 -10.37 -30.65 23.04
C TYR A 94 -11.80 -30.84 23.55
N ASP A 95 -11.98 -31.33 24.75
CA ASP A 95 -13.29 -31.47 25.40
C ASP A 95 -13.93 -30.12 25.72
N ARG A 96 -13.10 -29.09 25.93
CA ARG A 96 -13.55 -27.72 26.21
C ARG A 96 -13.72 -26.85 24.97
N ASN A 97 -13.03 -27.19 23.88
CA ASN A 97 -13.00 -26.38 22.67
C ASN A 97 -13.42 -27.25 21.48
N LYS A 98 -14.42 -26.80 20.71
CA LYS A 98 -14.87 -27.52 19.52
C LYS A 98 -13.82 -27.45 18.42
N PRO A 99 -13.25 -28.55 17.94
CA PRO A 99 -12.18 -28.56 16.93
C PRO A 99 -12.60 -27.91 15.61
N GLU A 100 -13.88 -28.06 15.24
CA GLU A 100 -14.45 -27.53 14.01
C GLU A 100 -14.45 -25.99 13.99
N GLU A 101 -14.81 -25.37 15.11
CA GLU A 101 -14.82 -23.93 15.29
C GLU A 101 -13.40 -23.34 15.22
N ILE A 102 -12.45 -24.01 15.89
CA ILE A 102 -11.03 -23.61 15.90
C ILE A 102 -10.42 -23.68 14.48
N CYS A 103 -10.72 -24.75 13.74
CA CYS A 103 -10.23 -24.88 12.36
C CYS A 103 -10.83 -23.83 11.42
N GLY A 104 -12.10 -23.50 11.60
CA GLY A 104 -12.78 -22.44 10.84
C GLY A 104 -12.16 -21.06 11.14
N ASP A 105 -12.01 -20.73 12.40
CA ASP A 105 -11.38 -19.47 12.84
C ASP A 105 -9.93 -19.34 12.37
N MET A 106 -9.16 -20.43 12.46
CA MET A 106 -7.78 -20.44 11.95
C MET A 106 -7.73 -20.08 10.47
N TYR A 107 -8.61 -20.68 9.66
CA TYR A 107 -8.63 -20.40 8.23
C TYR A 107 -8.92 -18.92 7.95
N VAL A 108 -9.95 -18.37 8.57
CA VAL A 108 -10.37 -16.98 8.38
C VAL A 108 -9.29 -16.01 8.87
N GLN A 109 -8.74 -16.24 10.06
CA GLN A 109 -7.73 -15.34 10.64
C GLN A 109 -6.41 -15.38 9.90
N THR A 110 -5.95 -16.56 9.47
CA THR A 110 -4.72 -16.67 8.67
C THR A 110 -4.87 -16.01 7.31
N GLN A 111 -6.05 -16.11 6.69
CA GLN A 111 -6.32 -15.44 5.42
C GLN A 111 -6.36 -13.91 5.57
N ARG A 112 -6.99 -13.40 6.62
CA ARG A 112 -6.98 -11.95 6.93
C ARG A 112 -5.57 -11.44 7.20
N ALA A 113 -4.78 -12.17 7.98
CA ALA A 113 -3.39 -11.82 8.25
C ALA A 113 -2.54 -11.78 6.96
N GLN A 114 -2.74 -12.73 6.06
CA GLN A 114 -2.05 -12.75 4.76
C GLN A 114 -2.38 -11.51 3.93
N ASN A 115 -3.66 -11.21 3.76
CA ASN A 115 -4.10 -10.07 2.95
C ASN A 115 -3.57 -8.75 3.53
N ALA A 116 -3.67 -8.58 4.84
CA ALA A 116 -3.16 -7.40 5.53
C ALA A 116 -1.63 -7.25 5.39
N LEU A 117 -0.87 -8.34 5.50
CA LEU A 117 0.58 -8.31 5.35
C LEU A 117 1.01 -7.95 3.92
N VAL A 118 0.38 -8.55 2.90
CA VAL A 118 0.70 -8.27 1.49
C VAL A 118 0.41 -6.80 1.18
N GLU A 119 -0.79 -6.34 1.48
CA GLU A 119 -1.23 -4.98 1.17
C GLU A 119 -0.39 -3.94 1.92
N SER A 120 -0.17 -4.13 3.22
CA SER A 120 0.60 -3.19 4.04
C SER A 120 2.07 -3.12 3.63
N MET A 121 2.72 -4.25 3.39
CA MET A 121 4.14 -4.29 3.00
C MET A 121 4.36 -3.72 1.60
N THR A 122 3.49 -4.07 0.65
CA THR A 122 3.56 -3.55 -0.72
C THR A 122 3.37 -2.05 -0.75
N SER A 123 2.31 -1.56 -0.09
CA SER A 123 1.99 -0.14 0.00
C SER A 123 3.10 0.66 0.68
N MET A 124 3.61 0.18 1.82
CA MET A 124 4.67 0.84 2.57
C MET A 124 5.96 0.99 1.73
N LEU A 125 6.40 -0.08 1.07
CA LEU A 125 7.61 -0.05 0.23
C LEU A 125 7.44 0.88 -0.97
N THR A 126 6.29 0.84 -1.63
CA THR A 126 6.00 1.70 -2.78
C THR A 126 5.93 3.17 -2.37
N CYS A 127 5.26 3.50 -1.26
CA CYS A 127 5.19 4.86 -0.74
C CYS A 127 6.55 5.40 -0.31
N LEU A 128 7.38 4.59 0.36
CA LEU A 128 8.74 4.99 0.75
C LEU A 128 9.61 5.27 -0.48
N SER A 129 9.59 4.37 -1.46
CA SER A 129 10.33 4.55 -2.71
C SER A 129 9.89 5.81 -3.45
N MET A 130 8.59 6.03 -3.58
CA MET A 130 8.03 7.21 -4.24
C MET A 130 8.43 8.48 -3.49
N SER A 131 8.35 8.50 -2.16
CA SER A 131 8.73 9.67 -1.35
C SER A 131 10.20 10.01 -1.49
N ILE A 132 11.09 9.03 -1.34
CA ILE A 132 12.54 9.24 -1.48
C ILE A 132 12.87 9.69 -2.90
N GLY A 133 12.34 9.00 -3.90
CA GLY A 133 12.60 9.33 -5.30
C GLY A 133 12.08 10.71 -5.70
N SER A 134 10.88 11.11 -5.23
CA SER A 134 10.33 12.45 -5.53
C SER A 134 11.17 13.56 -4.90
N ILE A 135 11.67 13.38 -3.68
CA ILE A 135 12.58 14.34 -3.03
C ILE A 135 13.85 14.50 -3.85
N ILE A 136 14.50 13.39 -4.22
CA ILE A 136 15.74 13.41 -5.01
C ILE A 136 15.52 14.14 -6.33
N VAL A 137 14.49 13.77 -7.10
CA VAL A 137 14.20 14.38 -8.42
C VAL A 137 13.83 15.86 -8.28
N SER A 138 13.09 16.23 -7.24
CA SER A 138 12.73 17.62 -6.96
C SER A 138 13.97 18.51 -6.74
N PHE A 139 14.98 18.01 -6.03
CA PHE A 139 16.24 18.74 -5.85
C PHE A 139 17.02 18.92 -7.15
N PHE A 140 17.01 17.93 -8.04
CA PHE A 140 17.68 18.02 -9.35
C PHE A 140 16.98 18.98 -10.32
N LEU A 141 15.63 19.04 -10.28
CA LEU A 141 14.88 19.91 -11.20
C LEU A 141 14.83 21.39 -10.74
N GLY A 142 14.77 21.64 -9.43
CA GLY A 142 14.64 23.00 -8.93
C GLY A 142 14.80 23.10 -7.41
N TRP A 143 16.04 23.14 -6.94
CA TRP A 143 16.36 23.10 -5.52
C TRP A 143 15.68 24.20 -4.68
N ARG A 144 15.50 25.42 -5.23
CA ARG A 144 14.84 26.54 -4.53
C ARG A 144 13.37 26.23 -4.24
N LEU A 145 12.64 25.74 -5.24
CA LEU A 145 11.24 25.35 -5.10
C LEU A 145 11.10 24.11 -4.21
N ALA A 146 12.02 23.16 -4.36
CA ALA A 146 12.05 21.94 -3.55
C ALA A 146 12.19 22.25 -2.06
N LEU A 147 13.03 23.19 -1.66
CA LEU A 147 13.17 23.59 -0.26
C LEU A 147 11.88 24.16 0.32
N VAL A 148 11.17 25.02 -0.41
CA VAL A 148 9.90 25.59 0.01
C VAL A 148 8.85 24.51 0.19
N LEU A 149 8.72 23.59 -0.78
CA LEU A 149 7.74 22.50 -0.71
C LEU A 149 8.07 21.48 0.40
N ASN A 150 9.36 21.14 0.58
CA ASN A 150 9.77 20.22 1.64
C ASN A 150 9.57 20.81 3.05
N SER A 151 9.61 22.12 3.22
CA SER A 151 9.31 22.77 4.52
C SER A 151 7.86 22.55 4.97
N TYR A 152 6.95 22.18 4.05
CA TYR A 152 5.56 21.87 4.37
C TYR A 152 5.39 20.45 4.94
N ILE A 153 6.33 19.53 4.70
CA ILE A 153 6.27 18.13 5.16
C ILE A 153 6.10 18.03 6.69
N PRO A 154 6.89 18.74 7.54
CA PRO A 154 6.75 18.63 8.99
C PRO A 154 5.36 19.08 9.47
N VAL A 155 4.75 20.06 8.83
CA VAL A 155 3.40 20.53 9.16
C VAL A 155 2.38 19.42 8.90
N VAL A 156 2.47 18.74 7.75
CA VAL A 156 1.60 17.62 7.40
C VAL A 156 1.78 16.45 8.36
N VAL A 157 3.01 16.14 8.78
CA VAL A 157 3.29 15.07 9.75
C VAL A 157 2.63 15.37 11.11
N VAL A 158 2.75 16.59 11.60
CA VAL A 158 2.11 17.02 12.86
C VAL A 158 0.58 16.91 12.78
N LEU A 159 -0.02 17.39 11.68
CA LEU A 159 -1.46 17.31 11.46
C LEU A 159 -1.95 15.85 11.40
N ASN A 160 -1.23 14.98 10.70
CA ASN A 160 -1.55 13.55 10.64
C ASN A 160 -1.41 12.86 12.01
N TYR A 161 -0.41 13.22 12.80
CA TYR A 161 -0.26 12.71 14.16
C TYR A 161 -1.45 13.11 15.05
N LEU A 162 -1.86 14.37 15.01
CA LEU A 162 -3.04 14.85 15.74
C LEU A 162 -4.30 14.10 15.28
N ARG A 163 -4.53 14.02 13.97
CA ARG A 163 -5.65 13.25 13.39
C ARG A 163 -5.67 11.79 13.85
N SER A 164 -4.52 11.12 13.84
CA SER A 164 -4.39 9.72 14.28
C SER A 164 -4.77 9.58 15.76
N LYS A 165 -4.32 10.48 16.61
CA LYS A 165 -4.64 10.49 18.04
C LYS A 165 -6.16 10.65 18.30
N TYR A 166 -6.82 11.54 17.56
CA TYR A 166 -8.28 11.72 17.67
C TYR A 166 -9.06 10.52 17.11
N ASN A 167 -8.62 9.96 15.97
CA ASN A 167 -9.24 8.78 15.39
C ASN A 167 -9.12 7.54 16.29
N THR A 168 -7.98 7.36 16.97
CA THR A 168 -7.79 6.25 17.91
C THR A 168 -8.72 6.39 19.11
N LYS A 169 -8.90 7.61 19.65
CA LYS A 169 -9.86 7.86 20.74
C LYS A 169 -11.30 7.54 20.30
N ALA A 170 -11.68 7.97 19.10
CA ALA A 170 -13.03 7.69 18.56
C ALA A 170 -13.24 6.19 18.32
N LYS A 171 -12.25 5.49 17.77
CA LYS A 171 -12.32 4.01 17.57
C LYS A 171 -12.45 3.26 18.87
N ASN A 172 -11.70 3.63 19.91
CA ASN A 172 -11.78 2.98 21.22
C ASN A 172 -13.16 3.20 21.84
N ALA A 173 -13.71 4.42 21.77
CA ALA A 173 -15.05 4.71 22.26
C ALA A 173 -16.14 3.92 21.51
N THR A 174 -16.00 3.78 20.19
CA THR A 174 -16.93 2.98 19.37
C THR A 174 -16.81 1.49 19.68
N SER A 175 -15.57 0.99 19.87
CA SER A 175 -15.32 -0.41 20.24
C SER A 175 -15.94 -0.77 21.60
N ASP A 176 -15.80 0.11 22.59
CA ASP A 176 -16.39 -0.08 23.93
C ASP A 176 -17.92 -0.08 23.88
N LEU A 177 -18.52 0.80 23.06
CA LEU A 177 -19.95 0.81 22.83
C LEU A 177 -20.44 -0.45 22.13
N THR A 178 -19.72 -0.92 21.11
CA THR A 178 -20.07 -2.14 20.38
C THR A 178 -19.93 -3.38 21.28
N ALA A 179 -18.90 -3.43 22.12
CA ALA A 179 -18.73 -4.52 23.09
C ALA A 179 -19.87 -4.55 24.12
N LYS A 180 -20.28 -3.38 24.63
CA LYS A 180 -21.45 -3.27 25.54
C LYS A 180 -22.77 -3.66 24.88
N LEU A 181 -22.99 -3.26 23.63
CA LEU A 181 -24.19 -3.63 22.86
C LEU A 181 -24.24 -5.14 22.61
N ASN A 182 -23.10 -5.75 22.19
CA ASN A 182 -23.04 -7.19 22.00
C ASN A 182 -23.26 -7.96 23.33
N GLY A 183 -22.69 -7.47 24.44
CA GLY A 183 -22.94 -8.07 25.77
C GLY A 183 -24.43 -8.08 26.13
N ASN A 184 -25.11 -6.96 25.97
CA ASN A 184 -26.52 -6.84 26.29
C ASN A 184 -27.44 -7.66 25.37
N VAL A 185 -27.05 -7.87 24.12
CA VAL A 185 -27.81 -8.72 23.18
C VAL A 185 -27.72 -10.21 23.56
N PHE A 186 -26.58 -10.65 24.11
CA PHE A 186 -26.44 -12.04 24.60
C PHE A 186 -27.12 -12.30 25.95
N GLU A 187 -27.48 -11.24 26.72
CA GLU A 187 -28.25 -11.42 27.97
C GLU A 187 -29.76 -11.51 27.73
N VAL A 188 -30.26 -11.14 26.55
CA VAL A 188 -31.69 -11.09 26.21
C VAL A 188 -32.17 -12.35 25.48
N PHE A 189 -31.27 -13.26 25.07
CA PHE A 189 -31.55 -14.54 24.46
C PHE A 189 -31.01 -15.71 25.31
#